data_cea700afa056441f5630c2571e5b7ec1
#
_entry.id   cea700afa056441f5630c2571e5b7ec1
#
_cell.length_a   1.000
_cell.length_b   1.000
_cell.length_c   1.000
_cell.angle_alpha   90.00
_cell.angle_beta   90.00
_cell.angle_gamma   90.00
#
_symmetry.space_group_name_H-M   'P 1'
#
loop_
_entity.id
_entity.type
_entity.pdbx_description
1 polymer ?
#
loop_
_entity_poly.entity_id
_entity_poly.type
_entity_poly.pdbx_seq_one_letter_code
_entity_poly.pdbx_strand_id
1 'polypeptide(L)'
;MLTFAWAFLCLCDSVSYDRRVGQDSSTLCVRRRQIAKRTKLLRMAKAVKKHGRVYTPDHIVNLILDFGGYNTIDLLHKHVIDNSCGDGAFLTEIVNRYCSHFLQTKSDLTLLKHELETYIHGIELDEVECEKCKSNLDKVSSQYGITNTHWNILNADTLTIDDFNEKMDYVFGNPPYVRVHNLENSYTSVKKYNFAQDGMTDLFIVFFEIGFKMLNKNGLMCLITPSSWLSSLAGTKLREYILIHHNLSGVIDLEHYQPFEATTYTLISKFNNKQKFDQIEYFNYNENTHDKQFQDNISYNNINIGKNIYLSKNENLEFLTKIKQNHSYQYVSVKNGFATLADKIFIGDFDFSEGTINILKASTGKWSKCIYPYDKFGKPLTQSDFIIKKEAYDFLLSHQDKLPKNRDIQDDKYWYLFGRTQAIKDVSKTKYAINTIIKDIHSIKLEIVPEGCGVYSGLYILTDIDFETIRQLIYSEDFIEYIKLLKNYKSGGYYTYASKDLEHYLNYKLTEKYGQSRISNSSRELF
;
A
#
# COMPACT_ATOMS: atom_id res chain seq x y z
N MET A 1 -2.30 13.10 4.26
CA MET A 1 -1.53 12.88 5.50
C MET A 1 -1.19 14.14 6.29
N LEU A 2 -1.57 15.32 5.84
CA LEU A 2 -1.32 16.59 6.57
C LEU A 2 -2.55 17.13 7.35
N THR A 3 -3.72 16.58 7.16
CA THR A 3 -4.98 17.08 7.74
C THR A 3 -5.25 16.63 9.18
N PHE A 4 -4.68 15.53 9.64
CA PHE A 4 -4.83 15.07 11.03
C PHE A 4 -3.80 15.68 12.01
N ALA A 5 -2.65 16.12 11.52
CA ALA A 5 -1.65 16.81 12.36
C ALA A 5 -2.06 18.25 12.69
N TRP A 6 -2.88 18.91 11.86
CA TRP A 6 -3.30 20.30 12.06
C TRP A 6 -4.46 20.44 13.05
N ALA A 7 -5.36 19.48 13.13
CA ALA A 7 -6.43 19.49 14.12
C ALA A 7 -5.91 19.36 15.57
N PHE A 8 -4.70 18.82 15.77
CA PHE A 8 -4.06 18.68 17.07
C PHE A 8 -3.21 19.90 17.47
N LEU A 9 -2.83 20.76 16.53
CA LEU A 9 -2.02 21.97 16.82
C LEU A 9 -2.85 23.22 17.16
N CYS A 10 -4.10 23.31 16.69
CA CYS A 10 -4.95 24.48 16.93
C CYS A 10 -5.62 24.54 18.32
N LEU A 11 -5.43 23.56 19.18
CA LEU A 11 -5.99 23.56 20.55
C LEU A 11 -5.01 24.02 21.63
N CYS A 12 -3.85 24.58 21.27
CA CYS A 12 -2.79 24.94 22.23
C CYS A 12 -2.54 26.41 22.45
N ASP A 13 -3.18 27.34 21.73
CA ASP A 13 -2.84 28.76 21.80
C ASP A 13 -3.86 29.67 22.53
N SER A 14 -4.75 29.12 23.35
CA SER A 14 -5.62 29.93 24.17
C SER A 14 -5.71 29.45 25.62
N VAL A 15 -4.61 29.62 26.37
CA VAL A 15 -4.70 29.67 27.83
C VAL A 15 -3.85 30.82 28.31
N SER A 16 -4.49 31.94 28.53
CA SER A 16 -3.97 33.06 29.30
C SER A 16 -3.65 32.62 30.74
N TYR A 17 -2.47 32.99 31.19
CA TYR A 17 -1.95 32.72 32.52
C TYR A 17 -2.69 33.58 33.54
N ASP A 18 -3.65 33.02 34.26
CA ASP A 18 -4.20 33.64 35.48
C ASP A 18 -3.46 33.09 36.71
N ARG A 19 -2.77 33.99 37.38
CA ARG A 19 -1.96 33.75 38.57
C ARG A 19 -2.80 33.88 39.85
N ARG A 20 -3.77 33.02 40.07
CA ARG A 20 -4.40 32.89 41.42
C ARG A 20 -5.29 31.65 41.43
N VAL A 21 -4.78 30.48 41.82
CA VAL A 21 -5.50 29.43 42.58
C VAL A 21 -4.48 28.35 42.95
N GLY A 22 -4.44 27.98 44.22
CA GLY A 22 -3.58 26.89 44.73
C GLY A 22 -3.87 25.58 44.02
N GLN A 23 -2.87 25.04 43.37
CA GLN A 23 -2.99 23.77 42.59
C GLN A 23 -2.90 22.58 43.54
N ASP A 24 -3.96 21.79 43.61
CA ASP A 24 -4.01 20.50 44.28
C ASP A 24 -3.00 19.52 43.65
N SER A 25 -2.26 18.77 44.46
CA SER A 25 -1.21 17.82 44.06
C SER A 25 -1.73 16.73 43.15
N SER A 26 -3.00 16.39 43.17
CA SER A 26 -3.68 15.42 42.31
C SER A 26 -3.75 15.90 40.84
N THR A 27 -4.01 17.18 40.61
CA THR A 27 -4.11 17.79 39.28
C THR A 27 -2.74 17.85 38.58
N LEU A 28 -1.66 18.09 39.33
CA LEU A 28 -0.29 18.08 38.85
C LEU A 28 0.18 16.64 38.46
N CYS A 29 -0.24 15.65 39.22
CA CYS A 29 0.07 14.23 38.92
C CYS A 29 -0.64 13.77 37.64
N VAL A 30 -1.90 14.13 37.44
CA VAL A 30 -2.65 13.82 36.20
C VAL A 30 -2.04 14.51 34.99
N ARG A 31 -1.69 15.79 35.08
CA ARG A 31 -1.01 16.53 33.99
C ARG A 31 0.37 15.93 33.67
N ARG A 32 1.17 15.55 34.65
CA ARG A 32 2.46 14.88 34.43
C ARG A 32 2.29 13.53 33.74
N ARG A 33 1.28 12.72 34.11
CA ARG A 33 0.96 11.46 33.44
C ARG A 33 0.49 11.67 31.99
N GLN A 34 -0.32 12.71 31.74
CA GLN A 34 -0.76 13.04 30.38
C GLN A 34 0.41 13.54 29.51
N ILE A 35 1.30 14.38 30.05
CA ILE A 35 2.51 14.83 29.34
C ILE A 35 3.44 13.66 29.06
N ALA A 36 3.67 12.78 30.02
CA ALA A 36 4.49 11.58 29.83
C ALA A 36 3.90 10.64 28.76
N LYS A 37 2.57 10.43 28.80
CA LYS A 37 1.86 9.64 27.78
C LYS A 37 1.95 10.29 26.39
N ARG A 38 1.81 11.61 26.30
CA ARG A 38 1.95 12.38 25.05
C ARG A 38 3.38 12.35 24.50
N THR A 39 4.39 12.46 25.38
CA THR A 39 5.80 12.39 25.01
C THR A 39 6.17 10.97 24.53
N LYS A 40 5.63 9.94 25.18
CA LYS A 40 5.77 8.55 24.75
C LYS A 40 5.15 8.32 23.36
N LEU A 41 3.92 8.81 23.13
CA LEU A 41 3.25 8.75 21.83
C LEU A 41 4.01 9.50 20.73
N LEU A 42 4.57 10.68 21.02
CA LEU A 42 5.39 11.44 20.06
C LEU A 42 6.73 10.75 19.76
N ARG A 43 7.35 10.09 20.75
CA ARG A 43 8.56 9.29 20.53
C ARG A 43 8.24 8.05 19.71
N MET A 44 7.14 7.34 19.99
CA MET A 44 6.68 6.19 19.20
C MET A 44 6.36 6.61 17.75
N ALA A 45 5.63 7.71 17.54
CA ALA A 45 5.36 8.23 16.20
C ALA A 45 6.61 8.65 15.42
N LYS A 46 7.65 9.18 16.10
CA LYS A 46 8.96 9.46 15.50
C LYS A 46 9.74 8.19 15.17
N ALA A 47 9.70 7.16 16.02
CA ALA A 47 10.36 5.87 15.82
C ALA A 47 9.71 5.11 14.65
N VAL A 48 8.36 5.04 14.60
CA VAL A 48 7.61 4.49 13.46
C VAL A 48 7.98 5.20 12.15
N LYS A 49 8.13 6.52 12.17
CA LYS A 49 8.50 7.31 10.99
C LYS A 49 9.95 7.12 10.55
N LYS A 50 10.87 6.89 11.49
CA LYS A 50 12.30 6.77 11.22
C LYS A 50 12.76 5.35 10.89
N HIS A 51 12.14 4.34 11.51
CA HIS A 51 12.55 2.93 11.41
C HIS A 51 11.47 1.98 10.90
N GLY A 52 10.26 2.49 10.57
CA GLY A 52 9.15 1.66 10.06
C GLY A 52 8.63 0.63 11.05
N ARG A 53 8.83 0.85 12.36
CA ARG A 53 8.46 -0.09 13.41
C ARG A 53 6.96 -0.29 13.50
N VAL A 54 6.56 -1.54 13.48
CA VAL A 54 5.17 -1.97 13.62
C VAL A 54 5.17 -3.17 14.55
N TYR A 55 4.57 -3.03 15.73
CA TYR A 55 4.41 -4.15 16.68
C TYR A 55 3.31 -5.08 16.18
N THR A 56 3.62 -6.37 16.10
CA THR A 56 2.67 -7.38 15.62
C THR A 56 1.82 -7.89 16.79
N PRO A 57 0.46 -7.82 16.70
CA PRO A 57 -0.41 -8.36 17.73
C PRO A 57 -0.28 -9.87 17.90
N ASP A 58 -0.44 -10.38 19.14
CA ASP A 58 -0.24 -11.80 19.47
C ASP A 58 -1.08 -12.76 18.62
N HIS A 59 -2.34 -12.42 18.30
CA HIS A 59 -3.18 -13.27 17.47
C HIS A 59 -2.66 -13.37 16.02
N ILE A 60 -1.99 -12.35 15.50
CA ILE A 60 -1.34 -12.37 14.18
C ILE A 60 -0.03 -13.16 14.23
N VAL A 61 0.76 -13.02 15.31
CA VAL A 61 1.95 -13.85 15.54
C VAL A 61 1.58 -15.31 15.54
N ASN A 62 0.58 -15.70 16.34
CA ASN A 62 0.10 -17.07 16.41
C ASN A 62 -0.38 -17.61 15.07
N LEU A 63 -1.17 -16.81 14.33
CA LEU A 63 -1.65 -17.17 12.99
C LEU A 63 -0.49 -17.44 12.01
N ILE A 64 0.56 -16.61 12.04
CA ILE A 64 1.73 -16.76 11.15
C ILE A 64 2.53 -18.02 11.50
N LEU A 65 2.78 -18.26 12.79
CA LEU A 65 3.50 -19.44 13.25
C LEU A 65 2.74 -20.73 12.94
N ASP A 66 1.41 -20.74 13.16
CA ASP A 66 0.54 -21.88 12.81
C ASP A 66 0.49 -22.13 11.31
N PHE A 67 0.36 -21.07 10.51
CA PHE A 67 0.36 -21.17 9.06
C PHE A 67 1.72 -21.64 8.50
N GLY A 68 2.82 -21.25 9.16
CA GLY A 68 4.17 -21.73 8.88
C GLY A 68 4.46 -23.12 9.43
N GLY A 69 3.52 -23.76 10.14
CA GLY A 69 3.69 -25.10 10.68
C GLY A 69 4.60 -25.19 11.93
N TYR A 70 4.84 -24.06 12.62
CA TYR A 70 5.63 -24.03 13.87
C TYR A 70 4.76 -24.33 15.09
N ASN A 71 3.99 -25.43 15.05
CA ASN A 71 3.00 -25.79 16.06
C ASN A 71 2.96 -27.30 16.38
N THR A 72 3.98 -28.06 15.95
CA THR A 72 4.09 -29.51 16.19
C THR A 72 5.43 -29.84 16.83
N ILE A 73 5.60 -31.08 17.30
CA ILE A 73 6.86 -31.57 17.93
C ILE A 73 8.06 -31.46 16.94
N ASP A 74 7.80 -31.41 15.65
CA ASP A 74 8.84 -31.31 14.60
C ASP A 74 9.57 -29.96 14.59
N LEU A 75 9.10 -28.97 15.41
CA LEU A 75 9.81 -27.70 15.60
C LEU A 75 11.12 -27.85 16.38
N LEU A 76 11.29 -28.93 17.17
CA LEU A 76 12.51 -29.16 17.95
C LEU A 76 13.71 -29.44 17.02
N HIS A 77 14.88 -28.95 17.44
CA HIS A 77 16.13 -29.04 16.68
C HIS A 77 16.11 -28.32 15.32
N LYS A 78 15.20 -27.34 15.16
CA LYS A 78 15.07 -26.52 13.97
C LYS A 78 15.58 -25.12 14.24
N HIS A 79 16.49 -24.63 13.39
CA HIS A 79 16.93 -23.24 13.42
C HIS A 79 15.83 -22.30 12.95
N VAL A 80 15.43 -21.39 13.81
CA VAL A 80 14.41 -20.37 13.51
C VAL A 80 14.97 -18.97 13.73
N ILE A 81 14.66 -18.06 12.84
CA ILE A 81 15.08 -16.65 12.93
C ILE A 81 13.94 -15.68 12.66
N ASP A 82 13.92 -14.60 13.45
CA ASP A 82 13.28 -13.35 13.08
C ASP A 82 14.39 -12.31 12.75
N ASN A 83 14.51 -11.96 11.48
CA ASN A 83 15.59 -11.09 11.01
C ASN A 83 15.28 -9.58 11.13
N SER A 84 14.22 -9.22 11.87
CA SER A 84 13.82 -7.85 12.26
C SER A 84 13.00 -7.89 13.54
N CYS A 85 13.56 -8.53 14.57
CA CYS A 85 12.79 -9.07 15.69
C CYS A 85 12.18 -8.00 16.62
N GLY A 86 12.58 -6.73 16.53
CA GLY A 86 12.05 -5.68 17.39
C GLY A 86 12.22 -6.01 18.87
N ASP A 87 11.13 -5.90 19.62
CA ASP A 87 11.08 -6.29 21.03
C ASP A 87 10.81 -7.79 21.27
N GLY A 88 10.79 -8.60 20.18
CA GLY A 88 10.72 -10.06 20.24
C GLY A 88 9.30 -10.64 20.19
N ALA A 89 8.33 -9.97 19.59
CA ALA A 89 6.94 -10.46 19.51
C ALA A 89 6.84 -11.89 18.94
N PHE A 90 7.53 -12.20 17.84
CA PHE A 90 7.58 -13.56 17.30
C PHE A 90 8.44 -14.49 18.18
N LEU A 91 9.61 -14.03 18.57
CA LEU A 91 10.57 -14.87 19.30
C LEU A 91 10.06 -15.31 20.67
N THR A 92 9.27 -14.49 21.38
CA THR A 92 8.66 -14.87 22.66
C THR A 92 7.69 -16.04 22.50
N GLU A 93 6.85 -16.03 21.47
CA GLU A 93 5.93 -17.14 21.20
C GLU A 93 6.67 -18.37 20.66
N ILE A 94 7.73 -18.18 19.85
CA ILE A 94 8.61 -19.26 19.40
C ILE A 94 9.25 -19.97 20.60
N VAL A 95 9.81 -19.23 21.56
CA VAL A 95 10.37 -19.79 22.81
C VAL A 95 9.31 -20.51 23.62
N ASN A 96 8.13 -19.92 23.77
CA ASN A 96 6.99 -20.52 24.49
C ASN A 96 6.62 -21.89 23.89
N ARG A 97 6.47 -21.97 22.58
CA ARG A 97 6.17 -23.22 21.85
C ARG A 97 7.31 -24.23 21.97
N TYR A 98 8.56 -23.78 21.80
CA TYR A 98 9.72 -24.66 21.92
C TYR A 98 9.79 -25.33 23.32
N CYS A 99 9.71 -24.52 24.36
CA CYS A 99 9.72 -25.05 25.76
C CYS A 99 8.56 -26.01 26.01
N SER A 100 7.35 -25.63 25.59
CA SER A 100 6.15 -26.44 25.75
C SER A 100 6.28 -27.83 25.10
N HIS A 101 6.73 -27.87 23.82
CA HIS A 101 6.91 -29.14 23.10
C HIS A 101 8.09 -29.97 23.63
N PHE A 102 9.19 -29.33 24.03
CA PHE A 102 10.33 -30.03 24.62
C PHE A 102 9.93 -30.75 25.92
N LEU A 103 9.22 -30.07 26.81
CA LEU A 103 8.82 -30.61 28.13
C LEU A 103 7.74 -31.68 28.03
N GLN A 104 7.08 -31.89 26.90
CA GLN A 104 6.20 -33.04 26.66
C GLN A 104 6.98 -34.35 26.55
N THR A 105 8.25 -34.31 26.17
CA THR A 105 9.05 -35.50 25.87
C THR A 105 10.30 -35.62 26.72
N LYS A 106 10.79 -34.52 27.27
CA LYS A 106 12.05 -34.44 28.04
C LYS A 106 11.87 -33.52 29.24
N SER A 107 12.63 -33.80 30.34
CA SER A 107 12.61 -32.99 31.57
C SER A 107 13.96 -32.32 31.90
N ASP A 108 14.96 -32.43 31.00
CA ASP A 108 16.30 -31.87 31.21
C ASP A 108 16.33 -30.39 30.86
N LEU A 109 16.26 -29.54 31.90
CA LEU A 109 16.26 -28.08 31.71
C LEU A 109 17.63 -27.54 31.22
N THR A 110 18.73 -28.25 31.50
CA THR A 110 20.05 -27.86 31.01
C THR A 110 20.15 -28.06 29.52
N LEU A 111 19.63 -29.19 29.03
CA LEU A 111 19.53 -29.46 27.60
C LEU A 111 18.57 -28.46 26.91
N LEU A 112 17.39 -28.20 27.52
CA LEU A 112 16.45 -27.22 26.98
C LEU A 112 17.09 -25.84 26.84
N LYS A 113 17.81 -25.36 27.85
CA LYS A 113 18.55 -24.10 27.79
C LYS A 113 19.54 -24.10 26.61
N HIS A 114 20.34 -25.15 26.49
CA HIS A 114 21.31 -25.27 25.38
C HIS A 114 20.64 -25.28 24.01
N GLU A 115 19.48 -25.94 23.87
CA GLU A 115 18.71 -25.96 22.64
C GLU A 115 18.15 -24.56 22.30
N LEU A 116 17.65 -23.81 23.28
CA LEU A 116 17.19 -22.42 23.06
C LEU A 116 18.33 -21.51 22.57
N GLU A 117 19.52 -21.62 23.16
CA GLU A 117 20.72 -20.88 22.78
C GLU A 117 21.22 -21.25 21.36
N THR A 118 20.97 -22.51 20.93
CA THR A 118 21.45 -23.06 19.67
C THR A 118 20.51 -22.78 18.50
N TYR A 119 19.18 -22.90 18.70
CA TYR A 119 18.22 -22.96 17.60
C TYR A 119 17.41 -21.68 17.41
N ILE A 120 17.41 -20.75 18.38
CA ILE A 120 16.60 -19.53 18.29
C ILE A 120 17.49 -18.32 18.04
N HIS A 121 17.17 -17.59 16.94
CA HIS A 121 17.99 -16.48 16.45
C HIS A 121 17.14 -15.25 16.21
N GLY A 122 17.77 -14.07 16.33
CA GLY A 122 17.16 -12.80 15.96
C GLY A 122 18.18 -11.76 15.54
N ILE A 123 17.74 -10.80 14.74
CA ILE A 123 18.52 -9.62 14.38
C ILE A 123 17.66 -8.38 14.59
N GLU A 124 18.19 -7.38 15.29
CA GLU A 124 17.52 -6.09 15.49
C GLU A 124 18.55 -4.95 15.38
N LEU A 125 18.20 -3.94 14.60
CA LEU A 125 19.05 -2.77 14.34
C LEU A 125 19.14 -1.85 15.56
N ASP A 126 18.05 -1.68 16.28
CA ASP A 126 17.96 -0.78 17.44
C ASP A 126 18.38 -1.50 18.73
N GLU A 127 19.44 -1.00 19.37
CA GLU A 127 20.00 -1.57 20.60
C GLU A 127 18.94 -1.66 21.73
N VAL A 128 18.10 -0.64 21.86
CA VAL A 128 17.09 -0.62 22.95
C VAL A 128 16.03 -1.71 22.73
N GLU A 129 15.61 -1.92 21.48
CA GLU A 129 14.64 -2.98 21.17
C GLU A 129 15.31 -4.37 21.27
N CYS A 130 16.55 -4.50 20.83
CA CYS A 130 17.32 -5.74 21.01
C CYS A 130 17.41 -6.17 22.48
N GLU A 131 17.73 -5.25 23.40
CA GLU A 131 17.76 -5.53 24.83
C GLU A 131 16.38 -5.82 25.42
N LYS A 132 15.32 -5.16 24.93
CA LYS A 132 13.96 -5.52 25.31
C LYS A 132 13.58 -6.91 24.83
N CYS A 133 13.95 -7.29 23.60
CA CYS A 133 13.76 -8.62 23.09
C CYS A 133 14.36 -9.65 24.05
N LYS A 134 15.66 -9.56 24.36
CA LYS A 134 16.32 -10.47 25.30
C LYS A 134 15.59 -10.54 26.66
N SER A 135 15.23 -9.38 27.21
CA SER A 135 14.47 -9.31 28.47
C SER A 135 13.10 -9.98 28.39
N ASN A 136 12.41 -9.90 27.25
CA ASN A 136 11.12 -10.55 27.03
C ASN A 136 11.28 -12.07 26.89
N LEU A 137 12.33 -12.52 26.20
CA LEU A 137 12.67 -13.95 26.11
C LEU A 137 13.01 -14.54 27.50
N ASP A 138 13.78 -13.82 28.35
CA ASP A 138 14.07 -14.23 29.72
C ASP A 138 12.80 -14.38 30.56
N LYS A 139 11.81 -13.49 30.38
CA LYS A 139 10.53 -13.60 31.10
C LYS A 139 9.77 -14.87 30.70
N VAL A 140 9.76 -15.21 29.41
CA VAL A 140 9.08 -16.42 28.94
C VAL A 140 9.83 -17.66 29.38
N SER A 141 11.14 -17.75 29.17
CA SER A 141 11.93 -18.94 29.57
C SER A 141 11.92 -19.19 31.09
N SER A 142 11.86 -18.11 31.90
CA SER A 142 11.77 -18.23 33.36
C SER A 142 10.50 -18.94 33.84
N GLN A 143 9.39 -18.87 33.10
CA GLN A 143 8.15 -19.60 33.41
C GLN A 143 8.34 -21.11 33.32
N TYR A 144 9.35 -21.55 32.56
CA TYR A 144 9.75 -22.95 32.40
C TYR A 144 10.95 -23.34 33.27
N GLY A 145 11.37 -22.44 34.18
CA GLY A 145 12.52 -22.68 35.07
C GLY A 145 13.89 -22.46 34.42
N ILE A 146 13.95 -21.86 33.24
CA ILE A 146 15.19 -21.53 32.52
C ILE A 146 15.61 -20.10 32.86
N THR A 147 16.85 -19.91 33.27
CA THR A 147 17.44 -18.60 33.58
C THR A 147 18.85 -18.45 33.01
N ASN A 148 19.32 -17.21 32.89
CA ASN A 148 20.65 -16.87 32.37
C ASN A 148 20.94 -17.48 31.00
N THR A 149 19.97 -17.36 30.07
CA THR A 149 20.10 -17.83 28.68
C THR A 149 20.93 -16.87 27.85
N HIS A 150 21.90 -17.39 27.11
CA HIS A 150 22.72 -16.61 26.18
C HIS A 150 22.04 -16.58 24.81
N TRP A 151 21.06 -15.67 24.66
CA TRP A 151 20.27 -15.54 23.44
C TRP A 151 21.13 -15.16 22.23
N ASN A 152 20.98 -15.87 21.12
CA ASN A 152 21.61 -15.51 19.84
C ASN A 152 20.80 -14.42 19.13
N ILE A 153 20.72 -13.25 19.78
CA ILE A 153 20.04 -12.05 19.27
C ILE A 153 21.10 -10.99 19.00
N LEU A 154 21.30 -10.70 17.72
CA LEU A 154 22.32 -9.77 17.25
C LEU A 154 21.77 -8.35 17.18
N ASN A 155 22.47 -7.39 17.80
CA ASN A 155 22.23 -5.98 17.54
C ASN A 155 23.03 -5.58 16.31
N ALA A 156 22.42 -5.65 15.11
CA ALA A 156 23.10 -5.43 13.83
C ALA A 156 22.13 -5.01 12.71
N ASP A 157 22.68 -4.47 11.63
CA ASP A 157 21.93 -4.21 10.39
C ASP A 157 21.83 -5.51 9.57
N THR A 158 20.64 -6.07 9.49
CA THR A 158 20.32 -7.29 8.73
C THR A 158 20.80 -7.24 7.28
N LEU A 159 20.89 -6.04 6.69
CA LEU A 159 21.42 -5.85 5.34
C LEU A 159 22.91 -6.23 5.19
N THR A 160 23.62 -6.43 6.30
CA THR A 160 25.06 -6.68 6.32
C THR A 160 25.44 -8.05 6.90
N ILE A 161 24.46 -8.84 7.36
CA ILE A 161 24.69 -10.11 8.04
C ILE A 161 24.49 -11.27 7.06
N ASP A 162 25.54 -12.09 6.91
CA ASP A 162 25.53 -13.30 6.08
C ASP A 162 25.69 -14.60 6.90
N ASP A 163 25.89 -14.49 8.22
CA ASP A 163 26.18 -15.63 9.11
C ASP A 163 25.07 -16.69 9.16
N PHE A 164 23.83 -16.33 8.85
CA PHE A 164 22.67 -17.21 8.86
C PHE A 164 22.31 -17.77 7.48
N ASN A 165 23.05 -17.42 6.42
CA ASN A 165 22.78 -17.89 5.07
C ASN A 165 22.81 -19.41 4.96
N GLU A 166 21.77 -20.00 4.31
CA GLU A 166 21.55 -21.42 4.06
C GLU A 166 21.45 -22.31 5.32
N LYS A 167 21.17 -21.70 6.50
CA LYS A 167 21.17 -22.41 7.79
C LYS A 167 19.77 -22.52 8.40
N MET A 168 18.84 -21.65 8.08
CA MET A 168 17.56 -21.55 8.80
C MET A 168 16.52 -22.52 8.25
N ASP A 169 15.89 -23.26 9.15
CA ASP A 169 14.70 -24.07 8.85
C ASP A 169 13.46 -23.17 8.75
N TYR A 170 13.40 -22.12 9.55
CA TYR A 170 12.29 -21.16 9.54
C TYR A 170 12.77 -19.72 9.57
N VAL A 171 12.12 -18.89 8.77
CA VAL A 171 12.21 -17.43 8.83
C VAL A 171 10.81 -16.88 9.06
N PHE A 172 10.57 -16.30 10.23
CA PHE A 172 9.31 -15.64 10.57
C PHE A 172 9.55 -14.16 10.86
N GLY A 173 8.57 -13.32 10.64
CA GLY A 173 8.69 -11.94 11.05
C GLY A 173 7.75 -10.97 10.34
N ASN A 174 7.88 -9.71 10.73
CA ASN A 174 7.23 -8.55 10.16
C ASN A 174 8.30 -7.52 9.75
N PRO A 175 8.81 -7.57 8.50
CA PRO A 175 9.86 -6.68 8.02
C PRO A 175 9.49 -5.19 8.13
N PRO A 176 10.47 -4.27 8.21
CA PRO A 176 10.21 -2.84 8.31
C PRO A 176 9.59 -2.24 7.03
N TYR A 177 8.48 -1.46 7.17
CA TYR A 177 7.75 -0.82 6.07
C TYR A 177 8.28 0.60 5.80
N VAL A 178 9.51 0.71 5.35
CA VAL A 178 10.19 1.98 5.07
C VAL A 178 10.59 2.06 3.62
N ARG A 179 10.33 3.21 3.00
CA ARG A 179 10.87 3.51 1.67
C ARG A 179 12.36 3.77 1.75
N VAL A 180 13.12 3.13 0.90
CA VAL A 180 14.59 3.18 0.92
C VAL A 180 15.15 4.60 0.79
N HIS A 181 14.50 5.50 0.05
CA HIS A 181 14.95 6.90 -0.05
C HIS A 181 14.83 7.71 1.27
N ASN A 182 14.11 7.19 2.27
CA ASN A 182 14.03 7.80 3.61
C ASN A 182 15.16 7.32 4.54
N LEU A 183 16.02 6.40 4.08
CA LEU A 183 17.13 5.82 4.83
C LEU A 183 18.43 6.56 4.45
N GLU A 184 18.84 7.53 5.25
CA GLU A 184 19.97 8.42 4.96
C GLU A 184 21.31 7.70 4.69
N ASN A 185 21.60 6.58 5.39
CA ASN A 185 22.89 5.88 5.32
C ASN A 185 22.84 4.48 4.68
N SER A 186 21.67 3.86 4.55
CA SER A 186 21.54 2.45 4.11
C SER A 186 21.21 2.30 2.63
N TYR A 187 21.08 3.40 1.89
CA TYR A 187 20.66 3.37 0.48
C TYR A 187 21.61 2.58 -0.43
N THR A 188 22.92 2.72 -0.21
CA THR A 188 23.94 2.00 -0.99
C THR A 188 23.93 0.50 -0.68
N SER A 189 23.70 0.11 0.56
CA SER A 189 23.62 -1.29 0.99
C SER A 189 22.40 -2.00 0.38
N VAL A 190 21.29 -1.29 0.22
CA VAL A 190 20.07 -1.84 -0.38
C VAL A 190 20.24 -2.13 -1.88
N LYS A 191 20.97 -1.27 -2.61
CA LYS A 191 21.15 -1.44 -4.07
C LYS A 191 21.91 -2.70 -4.50
N LYS A 192 22.62 -3.36 -3.59
CA LYS A 192 23.30 -4.64 -3.88
C LYS A 192 22.31 -5.82 -4.04
N TYR A 193 21.07 -5.67 -3.56
CA TYR A 193 20.05 -6.71 -3.65
C TYR A 193 19.31 -6.69 -5.00
N ASN A 194 19.06 -7.87 -5.56
CA ASN A 194 18.38 -8.01 -6.84
C ASN A 194 16.94 -7.49 -6.81
N PHE A 195 16.23 -7.72 -5.70
CA PHE A 195 14.84 -7.28 -5.56
C PHE A 195 14.70 -5.76 -5.40
N ALA A 196 15.81 -5.03 -5.21
CA ALA A 196 15.84 -3.57 -5.09
C ALA A 196 16.21 -2.83 -6.40
N GLN A 197 16.27 -3.52 -7.54
CA GLN A 197 16.76 -2.92 -8.80
C GLN A 197 15.69 -2.09 -9.52
N ASP A 198 14.40 -2.36 -9.31
CA ASP A 198 13.31 -1.68 -10.01
C ASP A 198 12.58 -0.67 -9.12
N GLY A 199 12.32 0.50 -9.66
CA GLY A 199 11.51 1.56 -9.03
C GLY A 199 12.09 2.13 -7.73
N MET A 200 11.22 2.79 -6.97
CA MET A 200 11.51 3.23 -5.60
C MET A 200 11.17 2.09 -4.63
N THR A 201 12.20 1.35 -4.23
CA THR A 201 12.04 0.15 -3.41
C THR A 201 11.61 0.46 -1.98
N ASP A 202 10.71 -0.35 -1.46
CA ASP A 202 10.41 -0.43 -0.04
C ASP A 202 11.30 -1.51 0.61
N LEU A 203 11.77 -1.26 1.83
CA LEU A 203 12.76 -2.12 2.49
C LEU A 203 12.27 -3.55 2.69
N PHE A 204 10.97 -3.76 2.99
CA PHE A 204 10.41 -5.11 3.16
C PHE A 204 10.61 -6.02 1.94
N ILE A 205 10.73 -5.47 0.72
CA ILE A 205 11.00 -6.26 -0.50
C ILE A 205 12.40 -6.89 -0.45
N VAL A 206 13.36 -6.16 0.10
CA VAL A 206 14.74 -6.67 0.30
C VAL A 206 14.76 -7.79 1.35
N PHE A 207 13.92 -7.71 2.36
CA PHE A 207 13.82 -8.74 3.39
C PHE A 207 13.31 -10.09 2.86
N PHE A 208 12.52 -10.11 1.78
CA PHE A 208 12.24 -11.38 1.09
C PHE A 208 13.51 -12.01 0.52
N GLU A 209 14.38 -11.21 -0.15
CA GLU A 209 15.63 -11.75 -0.69
C GLU A 209 16.57 -12.25 0.41
N ILE A 210 16.68 -11.50 1.51
CA ILE A 210 17.48 -11.90 2.68
C ILE A 210 16.92 -13.18 3.29
N GLY A 211 15.61 -13.26 3.50
CA GLY A 211 14.96 -14.45 4.03
C GLY A 211 15.21 -15.68 3.16
N PHE A 212 15.10 -15.57 1.82
CA PHE A 212 15.44 -16.67 0.92
C PHE A 212 16.92 -17.10 0.99
N LYS A 213 17.85 -16.16 1.20
CA LYS A 213 19.27 -16.47 1.41
C LYS A 213 19.54 -17.19 2.73
N MET A 214 18.81 -16.84 3.79
CA MET A 214 18.94 -17.45 5.12
C MET A 214 18.40 -18.89 5.16
N LEU A 215 17.39 -19.22 4.34
CA LEU A 215 16.76 -20.52 4.35
C LEU A 215 17.71 -21.63 3.90
N ASN A 216 17.75 -22.73 4.65
CA ASN A 216 18.34 -23.97 4.19
C ASN A 216 17.49 -24.62 3.06
N LYS A 217 17.95 -25.73 2.50
CA LYS A 217 17.32 -26.39 1.34
C LYS A 217 15.83 -26.71 1.53
N ASN A 218 15.41 -27.04 2.74
CA ASN A 218 14.03 -27.43 3.07
C ASN A 218 13.32 -26.37 3.91
N GLY A 219 13.94 -25.20 4.06
CA GLY A 219 13.47 -24.15 4.93
C GLY A 219 12.19 -23.50 4.44
N LEU A 220 11.45 -22.93 5.40
CA LEU A 220 10.18 -22.25 5.20
C LEU A 220 10.27 -20.80 5.67
N MET A 221 9.76 -19.87 4.90
CA MET A 221 9.60 -18.47 5.28
C MET A 221 8.11 -18.10 5.33
N CYS A 222 7.68 -17.48 6.43
CA CYS A 222 6.33 -16.93 6.54
C CYS A 222 6.38 -15.52 7.10
N LEU A 223 6.05 -14.54 6.26
CA LEU A 223 6.14 -13.13 6.58
C LEU A 223 4.79 -12.43 6.43
N ILE A 224 4.54 -11.42 7.27
CA ILE A 224 3.48 -10.45 7.04
C ILE A 224 4.09 -9.19 6.43
N THR A 225 3.59 -8.77 5.28
CA THR A 225 4.13 -7.62 4.51
C THR A 225 3.02 -6.82 3.86
N PRO A 226 3.28 -5.56 3.44
CA PRO A 226 2.37 -4.85 2.55
C PRO A 226 2.06 -5.67 1.29
N SER A 227 0.79 -5.70 0.86
CA SER A 227 0.37 -6.40 -0.37
C SER A 227 0.82 -5.69 -1.65
N SER A 228 1.41 -4.50 -1.54
CA SER A 228 1.83 -3.67 -2.69
C SER A 228 2.85 -4.34 -3.61
N TRP A 229 3.62 -5.33 -3.16
CA TRP A 229 4.55 -6.07 -4.02
C TRP A 229 3.84 -6.85 -5.13
N LEU A 230 2.55 -7.16 -4.98
CA LEU A 230 1.75 -7.85 -6.00
C LEU A 230 1.60 -7.04 -7.30
N SER A 231 1.63 -5.69 -7.23
CA SER A 231 1.33 -4.83 -8.38
C SER A 231 2.27 -3.63 -8.57
N SER A 232 3.07 -3.25 -7.55
CA SER A 232 3.98 -2.11 -7.65
C SER A 232 5.17 -2.38 -8.57
N LEU A 233 5.76 -1.32 -9.13
CA LEU A 233 7.00 -1.42 -9.90
C LEU A 233 8.15 -1.98 -9.04
N ALA A 234 8.24 -1.57 -7.78
CA ALA A 234 9.25 -2.05 -6.84
C ALA A 234 9.18 -3.57 -6.60
N GLY A 235 7.98 -4.19 -6.71
CA GLY A 235 7.80 -5.64 -6.55
C GLY A 235 8.12 -6.49 -7.79
N THR A 236 8.55 -5.88 -8.90
CA THR A 236 8.74 -6.61 -10.18
C THR A 236 9.67 -7.81 -10.04
N LYS A 237 10.86 -7.62 -9.46
CA LYS A 237 11.85 -8.69 -9.32
C LYS A 237 11.41 -9.79 -8.36
N LEU A 238 10.70 -9.46 -7.30
CA LEU A 238 10.11 -10.45 -6.40
C LEU A 238 9.04 -11.28 -7.13
N ARG A 239 8.15 -10.64 -7.91
CA ARG A 239 7.15 -11.36 -8.71
C ARG A 239 7.80 -12.29 -9.75
N GLU A 240 8.81 -11.81 -10.49
CA GLU A 240 9.59 -12.61 -11.43
C GLU A 240 10.18 -13.84 -10.73
N TYR A 241 10.79 -13.66 -9.55
CA TYR A 241 11.35 -14.74 -8.75
C TYR A 241 10.28 -15.79 -8.38
N ILE A 242 9.13 -15.34 -7.84
CA ILE A 242 8.02 -16.23 -7.47
C ILE A 242 7.50 -17.02 -8.67
N LEU A 243 7.33 -16.37 -9.82
CA LEU A 243 6.83 -17.00 -11.04
C LEU A 243 7.82 -17.98 -11.68
N ILE A 244 9.13 -17.83 -11.46
CA ILE A 244 10.17 -18.75 -11.94
C ILE A 244 10.31 -19.94 -11.00
N HIS A 245 10.30 -19.68 -9.70
CA HIS A 245 10.60 -20.71 -8.69
C HIS A 245 9.36 -21.47 -8.22
N HIS A 246 8.15 -20.92 -8.39
CA HIS A 246 6.88 -21.51 -7.90
C HIS A 246 6.94 -21.87 -6.40
N ASN A 247 7.63 -21.08 -5.60
CA ASN A 247 7.93 -21.40 -4.21
C ASN A 247 6.96 -20.78 -3.18
N LEU A 248 6.01 -19.96 -3.62
CA LEU A 248 4.91 -19.47 -2.78
C LEU A 248 3.88 -20.59 -2.60
N SER A 249 3.79 -21.17 -1.42
CA SER A 249 2.90 -22.30 -1.14
C SER A 249 1.55 -21.89 -0.57
N GLY A 250 1.44 -20.70 0.05
CA GLY A 250 0.18 -20.26 0.60
C GLY A 250 0.16 -18.77 0.93
N VAL A 251 -1.05 -18.21 0.98
CA VAL A 251 -1.28 -16.80 1.36
C VAL A 251 -2.53 -16.66 2.20
N ILE A 252 -2.49 -15.73 3.17
CA ILE A 252 -3.67 -15.23 3.88
C ILE A 252 -3.81 -13.75 3.56
N ASP A 253 -4.88 -13.39 2.85
CA ASP A 253 -5.19 -11.99 2.54
C ASP A 253 -5.96 -11.37 3.73
N LEU A 254 -5.42 -10.31 4.31
CA LEU A 254 -6.07 -9.60 5.39
C LEU A 254 -7.14 -8.61 4.89
N GLU A 255 -7.27 -8.43 3.58
CA GLU A 255 -8.24 -7.57 2.92
C GLU A 255 -8.26 -6.15 3.54
N HIS A 256 -9.40 -5.76 4.12
CA HIS A 256 -9.56 -4.46 4.79
C HIS A 256 -9.11 -4.45 6.25
N TYR A 257 -8.82 -5.61 6.84
CA TYR A 257 -8.33 -5.68 8.20
C TYR A 257 -6.91 -5.09 8.30
N GLN A 258 -6.75 -4.17 9.23
CA GLN A 258 -5.49 -3.47 9.48
C GLN A 258 -5.02 -3.76 10.90
N PRO A 259 -4.16 -4.78 11.10
CA PRO A 259 -3.67 -5.13 12.43
C PRO A 259 -2.77 -4.07 13.05
N PHE A 260 -2.36 -3.06 12.28
CA PHE A 260 -1.40 -2.04 12.66
C PHE A 260 -2.02 -0.64 12.66
N GLU A 261 -1.47 0.30 13.44
CA GLU A 261 -1.88 1.72 13.40
C GLU A 261 -1.61 2.39 12.03
N ALA A 262 -0.69 1.84 11.25
CA ALA A 262 -0.42 2.32 9.89
C ALA A 262 -1.51 1.87 8.92
N THR A 263 -1.99 2.78 8.05
CA THR A 263 -2.99 2.48 7.01
C THR A 263 -2.38 1.68 5.85
N THR A 264 -1.87 0.47 6.14
CA THR A 264 -1.23 -0.41 5.17
C THR A 264 -2.02 -1.72 5.10
N TYR A 265 -2.39 -2.13 3.90
CA TYR A 265 -3.04 -3.42 3.65
C TYR A 265 -1.97 -4.48 3.52
N THR A 266 -2.11 -5.54 4.28
CA THR A 266 -1.08 -6.56 4.45
C THR A 266 -1.53 -7.94 4.00
N LEU A 267 -0.55 -8.76 3.70
CA LEU A 267 -0.67 -10.13 3.25
C LEU A 267 0.31 -10.99 4.04
N ILE A 268 -0.13 -12.15 4.53
CA ILE A 268 0.76 -13.18 5.07
C ILE A 268 1.11 -14.12 3.94
N SER A 269 2.40 -14.32 3.69
CA SER A 269 2.90 -15.14 2.58
C SER A 269 3.80 -16.25 3.10
N LYS A 270 3.50 -17.50 2.70
CA LYS A 270 4.26 -18.71 3.06
C LYS A 270 5.05 -19.21 1.85
N PHE A 271 6.35 -19.31 2.00
CA PHE A 271 7.29 -19.79 0.97
C PHE A 271 8.06 -21.01 1.45
N ASN A 272 8.27 -21.97 0.56
CA ASN A 272 9.14 -23.12 0.81
C ASN A 272 10.36 -23.04 -0.11
N ASN A 273 11.56 -23.08 0.48
CA ASN A 273 12.78 -22.95 -0.31
C ASN A 273 12.99 -24.19 -1.20
N LYS A 274 13.37 -23.96 -2.48
CA LYS A 274 13.68 -24.99 -3.49
C LYS A 274 12.59 -26.06 -3.71
N GLN A 275 11.37 -25.85 -3.22
CA GLN A 275 10.20 -26.65 -3.51
C GLN A 275 9.31 -25.92 -4.50
N LYS A 276 8.82 -26.62 -5.52
CA LYS A 276 7.91 -26.07 -6.54
C LYS A 276 6.48 -26.54 -6.29
N PHE A 277 5.55 -25.62 -6.42
CA PHE A 277 4.12 -25.86 -6.27
C PHE A 277 3.37 -25.54 -7.57
N ASP A 278 2.38 -26.33 -7.91
CA ASP A 278 1.47 -26.04 -9.03
C ASP A 278 0.33 -25.11 -8.59
N GLN A 279 0.07 -25.07 -7.30
CA GLN A 279 -1.03 -24.33 -6.69
C GLN A 279 -0.57 -23.61 -5.42
N ILE A 280 -1.28 -22.54 -5.07
CA ILE A 280 -1.11 -21.73 -3.86
C ILE A 280 -2.36 -21.88 -3.01
N GLU A 281 -2.22 -22.28 -1.75
CA GLU A 281 -3.33 -22.27 -0.80
C GLU A 281 -3.75 -20.83 -0.51
N TYR A 282 -4.98 -20.46 -0.86
CA TYR A 282 -5.48 -19.11 -0.69
C TYR A 282 -6.54 -19.03 0.41
N PHE A 283 -6.30 -18.15 1.35
CA PHE A 283 -7.17 -17.91 2.50
C PHE A 283 -7.48 -16.41 2.62
N ASN A 284 -8.66 -16.09 3.15
CA ASN A 284 -8.97 -14.77 3.70
C ASN A 284 -8.85 -14.83 5.24
N TYR A 285 -8.49 -13.72 5.84
CA TYR A 285 -8.52 -13.57 7.29
C TYR A 285 -9.94 -13.31 7.79
N ASN A 286 -10.34 -14.01 8.85
CA ASN A 286 -11.62 -13.80 9.51
C ASN A 286 -11.41 -13.04 10.83
N GLU A 287 -11.86 -11.78 10.88
CA GLU A 287 -11.71 -10.92 12.06
C GLU A 287 -12.45 -11.42 13.31
N ASN A 288 -13.55 -12.17 13.14
CA ASN A 288 -14.35 -12.66 14.28
C ASN A 288 -13.70 -13.85 14.98
N THR A 289 -13.02 -14.70 14.23
CA THR A 289 -12.36 -15.91 14.77
C THR A 289 -10.87 -15.73 14.97
N HIS A 290 -10.29 -14.65 14.45
CA HIS A 290 -8.86 -14.39 14.37
C HIS A 290 -8.07 -15.51 13.67
N ASP A 291 -8.69 -16.17 12.70
CA ASP A 291 -8.11 -17.30 11.97
C ASP A 291 -8.27 -17.14 10.45
N LYS A 292 -7.61 -18.02 9.70
CA LYS A 292 -7.71 -18.10 8.24
C LYS A 292 -8.94 -18.88 7.80
N GLN A 293 -9.59 -18.42 6.75
CA GLN A 293 -10.71 -19.10 6.08
C GLN A 293 -10.29 -19.50 4.67
N PHE A 294 -10.24 -20.79 4.41
CA PHE A 294 -9.89 -21.32 3.10
C PHE A 294 -10.83 -20.82 2.00
N GLN A 295 -10.28 -20.40 0.88
CA GLN A 295 -11.01 -19.90 -0.27
C GLN A 295 -10.85 -20.80 -1.49
N ASP A 296 -9.60 -21.14 -1.86
CA ASP A 296 -9.29 -21.94 -3.05
C ASP A 296 -7.82 -22.40 -3.05
N ASN A 297 -7.49 -23.36 -3.93
CA ASN A 297 -6.15 -23.68 -4.38
C ASN A 297 -5.90 -22.99 -5.72
N ILE A 298 -5.19 -21.87 -5.72
CA ILE A 298 -4.99 -21.03 -6.89
C ILE A 298 -3.90 -21.63 -7.78
N SER A 299 -4.20 -21.87 -9.07
CA SER A 299 -3.18 -22.30 -10.04
C SER A 299 -2.17 -21.21 -10.32
N TYR A 300 -0.88 -21.55 -10.35
CA TYR A 300 0.20 -20.65 -10.80
C TYR A 300 -0.01 -20.11 -12.22
N ASN A 301 -0.69 -20.86 -13.08
CA ASN A 301 -1.02 -20.42 -14.44
C ASN A 301 -1.99 -19.23 -14.48
N ASN A 302 -2.78 -19.03 -13.40
CA ASN A 302 -3.84 -18.03 -13.36
C ASN A 302 -3.43 -16.75 -12.65
N ILE A 303 -2.37 -16.76 -11.81
CA ILE A 303 -2.02 -15.60 -10.97
C ILE A 303 -1.35 -14.45 -11.73
N ASN A 304 -0.64 -14.75 -12.82
CA ASN A 304 0.12 -13.76 -13.58
C ASN A 304 -0.73 -13.12 -14.67
N ILE A 305 -1.26 -11.93 -14.41
CA ILE A 305 -2.10 -11.21 -15.37
C ILE A 305 -1.42 -9.87 -15.71
N GLY A 306 -0.90 -9.78 -16.93
CA GLY A 306 -0.09 -8.65 -17.36
C GLY A 306 1.28 -8.62 -16.67
N LYS A 307 1.51 -7.59 -15.85
CA LYS A 307 2.76 -7.43 -15.07
C LYS A 307 2.57 -7.66 -13.56
N ASN A 308 1.37 -8.05 -13.15
CA ASN A 308 0.98 -8.14 -11.76
C ASN A 308 0.62 -9.57 -11.38
N ILE A 309 0.75 -9.89 -10.09
CA ILE A 309 0.17 -11.09 -9.50
C ILE A 309 -1.18 -10.71 -8.88
N TYR A 310 -2.22 -11.48 -9.19
CA TYR A 310 -3.53 -11.37 -8.56
C TYR A 310 -3.83 -12.65 -7.78
N LEU A 311 -4.43 -12.48 -6.62
CA LEU A 311 -4.77 -13.58 -5.70
C LEU A 311 -6.28 -13.56 -5.44
N SER A 312 -6.98 -14.54 -5.98
CA SER A 312 -8.42 -14.75 -5.81
C SER A 312 -8.76 -16.19 -6.21
N LYS A 313 -10.02 -16.61 -6.09
CA LYS A 313 -10.47 -17.90 -6.61
C LYS A 313 -10.18 -18.01 -8.12
N ASN A 314 -9.90 -19.23 -8.60
CA ASN A 314 -9.54 -19.46 -10.01
C ASN A 314 -10.57 -18.89 -11.00
N GLU A 315 -11.88 -19.05 -10.75
CA GLU A 315 -12.96 -18.47 -11.58
C GLU A 315 -12.85 -16.94 -11.72
N ASN A 316 -12.52 -16.25 -10.62
CA ASN A 316 -12.32 -14.81 -10.59
C ASN A 316 -11.07 -14.39 -11.36
N LEU A 317 -9.99 -15.17 -11.26
CA LEU A 317 -8.75 -14.90 -12.00
C LEU A 317 -8.93 -15.11 -13.50
N GLU A 318 -9.71 -16.11 -13.91
CA GLU A 318 -10.08 -16.32 -15.31
C GLU A 318 -10.94 -15.14 -15.85
N PHE A 319 -11.91 -14.67 -15.07
CA PHE A 319 -12.70 -13.49 -15.41
C PHE A 319 -11.83 -12.24 -15.55
N LEU A 320 -10.94 -12.00 -14.58
CA LEU A 320 -10.00 -10.88 -14.61
C LEU A 320 -9.06 -10.95 -15.82
N THR A 321 -8.60 -12.15 -16.17
CA THR A 321 -7.76 -12.41 -17.34
C THR A 321 -8.48 -12.05 -18.64
N LYS A 322 -9.73 -12.47 -18.79
CA LYS A 322 -10.57 -12.13 -19.96
C LYS A 322 -10.69 -10.62 -20.13
N ILE A 323 -10.92 -9.88 -19.05
CA ILE A 323 -11.04 -8.41 -19.10
C ILE A 323 -9.71 -7.77 -19.45
N LYS A 324 -8.61 -8.15 -18.79
CA LYS A 324 -7.31 -7.47 -18.95
C LYS A 324 -6.55 -7.83 -20.23
N GLN A 325 -6.83 -8.99 -20.81
CA GLN A 325 -6.21 -9.45 -22.05
C GLN A 325 -7.07 -9.23 -23.30
N ASN A 326 -8.28 -8.70 -23.15
CA ASN A 326 -9.11 -8.35 -24.30
C ASN A 326 -8.60 -7.07 -24.93
N HIS A 327 -7.83 -7.20 -26.00
CA HIS A 327 -7.26 -6.08 -26.74
C HIS A 327 -7.94 -5.84 -28.10
N SER A 328 -9.06 -6.52 -28.35
CA SER A 328 -9.61 -6.65 -29.71
C SER A 328 -10.25 -5.37 -30.24
N TYR A 329 -10.86 -4.53 -29.37
CA TYR A 329 -11.61 -3.36 -29.79
C TYR A 329 -11.57 -2.23 -28.77
N GLN A 330 -11.40 -0.99 -29.24
CA GLN A 330 -11.38 0.20 -28.39
C GLN A 330 -12.65 1.03 -28.64
N TYR A 331 -13.68 0.82 -27.84
CA TYR A 331 -14.91 1.60 -27.83
C TYR A 331 -14.80 2.85 -26.97
N VAL A 332 -13.96 2.82 -25.96
CA VAL A 332 -13.77 3.90 -25.01
C VAL A 332 -12.29 4.18 -24.78
N SER A 333 -11.97 5.43 -24.47
CA SER A 333 -10.67 5.84 -23.94
C SER A 333 -10.88 6.50 -22.60
N VAL A 334 -10.18 6.02 -21.55
CA VAL A 334 -10.32 6.53 -20.19
C VAL A 334 -9.07 7.25 -19.76
N LYS A 335 -9.22 8.49 -19.31
CA LYS A 335 -8.10 9.36 -18.95
C LYS A 335 -8.29 9.99 -17.57
N ASN A 336 -7.18 10.45 -16.99
CA ASN A 336 -7.19 11.20 -15.73
C ASN A 336 -7.60 12.64 -15.99
N GLY A 337 -8.35 13.23 -15.06
CA GLY A 337 -8.69 14.65 -15.06
C GLY A 337 -7.47 15.57 -14.91
N PHE A 338 -7.71 16.86 -14.83
CA PHE A 338 -6.66 17.89 -14.70
C PHE A 338 -5.74 17.60 -13.51
N ALA A 339 -4.47 17.96 -13.68
CA ALA A 339 -3.47 17.97 -12.62
C ALA A 339 -2.84 19.37 -12.52
N THR A 340 -3.57 20.29 -11.92
CA THR A 340 -3.11 21.68 -11.73
C THR A 340 -1.89 21.72 -10.80
N LEU A 341 -1.77 20.78 -9.86
CA LEU A 341 -0.83 20.71 -8.73
C LEU A 341 -0.98 21.89 -7.76
N ALA A 342 -1.96 22.78 -7.99
CA ALA A 342 -2.34 23.89 -7.12
C ALA A 342 -3.87 24.12 -7.18
N ASP A 343 -4.65 23.06 -6.98
CA ASP A 343 -6.11 23.10 -7.11
C ASP A 343 -6.75 24.23 -6.28
N LYS A 344 -6.23 24.53 -5.09
CA LYS A 344 -6.72 25.62 -4.23
C LYS A 344 -6.58 27.03 -4.82
N ILE A 345 -5.70 27.19 -5.83
CA ILE A 345 -5.47 28.46 -6.52
C ILE A 345 -6.24 28.48 -7.83
N PHE A 346 -6.13 27.41 -8.63
CA PHE A 346 -6.76 27.37 -9.94
C PHE A 346 -8.26 27.11 -9.91
N ILE A 347 -8.81 26.52 -8.84
CA ILE A 347 -10.20 26.07 -8.79
C ILE A 347 -10.91 26.68 -7.58
N GLY A 348 -12.03 27.38 -7.83
CA GLY A 348 -12.81 28.03 -6.80
C GLY A 348 -14.08 28.69 -7.33
N ASP A 349 -14.75 29.40 -6.45
CA ASP A 349 -15.94 30.19 -6.77
C ASP A 349 -15.46 31.65 -7.01
N PHE A 350 -14.93 31.92 -8.21
CA PHE A 350 -14.42 33.24 -8.58
C PHE A 350 -15.55 34.20 -8.96
N ASP A 351 -15.43 35.48 -8.58
CA ASP A 351 -16.38 36.53 -8.94
C ASP A 351 -16.29 36.94 -10.42
N PHE A 352 -15.20 36.52 -11.09
CA PHE A 352 -14.98 36.73 -12.52
C PHE A 352 -15.26 35.45 -13.33
N SER A 353 -15.48 35.63 -14.62
CA SER A 353 -15.72 34.51 -15.57
C SER A 353 -14.72 34.50 -16.72
N GLU A 354 -14.16 35.65 -17.10
CA GLU A 354 -13.19 35.75 -18.16
C GLU A 354 -11.88 35.04 -17.78
N GLY A 355 -11.37 34.19 -18.67
CA GLY A 355 -10.19 33.35 -18.38
C GLY A 355 -10.49 32.10 -17.49
N THR A 356 -11.78 31.77 -17.28
CA THR A 356 -12.19 30.57 -16.58
C THR A 356 -13.03 29.64 -17.45
N ILE A 357 -13.05 28.35 -17.06
CA ILE A 357 -13.99 27.35 -17.55
C ILE A 357 -14.71 26.68 -16.37
N ASN A 358 -15.87 26.09 -16.63
CA ASN A 358 -16.50 25.23 -15.63
C ASN A 358 -15.74 23.92 -15.50
N ILE A 359 -15.61 23.41 -14.26
CA ILE A 359 -14.91 22.18 -13.95
C ILE A 359 -15.70 21.33 -12.97
N LEU A 360 -15.81 20.03 -13.26
CA LEU A 360 -16.44 19.04 -12.38
C LEU A 360 -15.39 18.36 -11.49
N LYS A 361 -15.62 18.36 -10.20
CA LYS A 361 -14.91 17.49 -9.25
C LYS A 361 -15.53 16.10 -9.28
N ALA A 362 -14.98 15.18 -10.06
CA ALA A 362 -15.56 13.86 -10.25
C ALA A 362 -15.75 13.08 -8.93
N SER A 363 -14.86 13.26 -7.95
CA SER A 363 -14.98 12.58 -6.63
C SER A 363 -16.20 13.00 -5.81
N THR A 364 -16.80 14.18 -6.07
CA THR A 364 -17.93 14.70 -5.30
C THR A 364 -19.15 15.06 -6.13
N GLY A 365 -19.03 15.19 -7.47
CA GLY A 365 -20.06 15.72 -8.35
C GLY A 365 -20.24 17.24 -8.23
N LYS A 366 -19.31 17.97 -7.57
CA LYS A 366 -19.43 19.42 -7.41
C LYS A 366 -18.83 20.16 -8.60
N TRP A 367 -19.58 21.10 -9.16
CA TRP A 367 -19.11 22.05 -10.16
C TRP A 367 -18.48 23.28 -9.52
N SER A 368 -17.43 23.82 -10.15
CA SER A 368 -16.74 25.06 -9.76
C SER A 368 -16.20 25.74 -11.01
N LYS A 369 -15.64 26.94 -10.89
CA LYS A 369 -14.85 27.59 -11.94
C LYS A 369 -13.39 27.17 -11.84
N CYS A 370 -12.68 27.13 -12.98
CA CYS A 370 -11.25 26.90 -13.04
C CYS A 370 -10.59 27.97 -13.92
N ILE A 371 -9.60 28.67 -13.40
CA ILE A 371 -8.77 29.57 -14.22
C ILE A 371 -8.04 28.69 -15.25
N TYR A 372 -8.24 29.00 -16.54
CA TYR A 372 -7.81 28.13 -17.63
C TYR A 372 -6.96 28.93 -18.64
N PRO A 373 -5.63 28.96 -18.48
CA PRO A 373 -4.71 29.76 -19.31
C PRO A 373 -4.32 29.04 -20.61
N TYR A 374 -5.31 28.45 -21.28
CA TYR A 374 -5.15 27.74 -22.56
C TYR A 374 -6.26 28.13 -23.53
N ASP A 375 -6.01 27.95 -24.82
CA ASP A 375 -7.03 28.09 -25.85
C ASP A 375 -7.98 26.87 -25.90
N LYS A 376 -8.98 26.91 -26.77
CA LYS A 376 -9.96 25.82 -26.96
C LYS A 376 -9.34 24.50 -27.47
N PHE A 377 -8.11 24.50 -27.95
CA PHE A 377 -7.38 23.31 -28.40
C PHE A 377 -6.38 22.81 -27.35
N GLY A 378 -6.34 23.47 -26.19
CA GLY A 378 -5.43 23.13 -25.11
C GLY A 378 -4.00 23.63 -25.31
N LYS A 379 -3.79 24.60 -26.21
CA LYS A 379 -2.50 25.25 -26.38
C LYS A 379 -2.37 26.38 -25.34
N PRO A 380 -1.21 26.51 -24.66
CA PRO A 380 -0.97 27.62 -23.74
C PRO A 380 -1.21 28.97 -24.39
N LEU A 381 -1.96 29.83 -23.75
CA LEU A 381 -2.05 31.24 -24.15
C LEU A 381 -0.67 31.90 -23.98
N THR A 382 -0.31 32.81 -24.87
CA THR A 382 0.85 33.66 -24.63
C THR A 382 0.59 34.58 -23.43
N GLN A 383 1.64 35.09 -22.81
CA GLN A 383 1.44 36.01 -21.68
C GLN A 383 0.64 37.27 -22.11
N SER A 384 0.86 37.79 -23.32
CA SER A 384 0.07 38.91 -23.87
C SER A 384 -1.41 38.56 -24.02
N ASP A 385 -1.74 37.37 -24.49
CA ASP A 385 -3.14 36.92 -24.62
C ASP A 385 -3.80 36.64 -23.27
N PHE A 386 -3.03 36.15 -22.30
CA PHE A 386 -3.58 35.87 -20.98
C PHE A 386 -3.76 37.12 -20.11
N ILE A 387 -2.91 38.16 -20.27
CA ILE A 387 -3.06 39.48 -19.62
C ILE A 387 -4.39 40.14 -20.01
N ILE A 388 -4.91 39.90 -21.21
CA ILE A 388 -6.23 40.40 -21.63
C ILE A 388 -7.33 39.88 -20.71
N LYS A 389 -7.17 38.67 -20.16
CA LYS A 389 -8.04 38.09 -19.13
C LYS A 389 -7.68 38.64 -17.74
N LYS A 390 -7.79 39.94 -17.57
CA LYS A 390 -7.18 40.73 -16.51
C LYS A 390 -7.38 40.16 -15.11
N GLU A 391 -8.62 39.86 -14.72
CA GLU A 391 -8.94 39.39 -13.36
C GLU A 391 -8.29 38.04 -13.08
N ALA A 392 -8.35 37.10 -14.03
CA ALA A 392 -7.72 35.79 -13.90
C ALA A 392 -6.18 35.87 -13.84
N TYR A 393 -5.59 36.76 -14.68
CA TYR A 393 -4.15 36.99 -14.69
C TYR A 393 -3.67 37.64 -13.38
N ASP A 394 -4.31 38.73 -12.94
CA ASP A 394 -3.95 39.44 -11.70
C ASP A 394 -4.10 38.54 -10.48
N PHE A 395 -5.15 37.70 -10.46
CA PHE A 395 -5.33 36.71 -9.41
C PHE A 395 -4.17 35.69 -9.35
N LEU A 396 -3.78 35.10 -10.48
CA LEU A 396 -2.63 34.19 -10.51
C LEU A 396 -1.32 34.89 -10.19
N LEU A 397 -1.13 36.13 -10.64
CA LEU A 397 0.07 36.93 -10.36
C LEU A 397 0.22 37.16 -8.85
N SER A 398 -0.87 37.42 -8.14
CA SER A 398 -0.86 37.57 -6.67
C SER A 398 -0.52 36.28 -5.90
N HIS A 399 -0.53 35.12 -6.56
CA HIS A 399 -0.22 33.80 -6.00
C HIS A 399 0.99 33.15 -6.68
N GLN A 400 1.78 33.89 -7.45
CA GLN A 400 2.86 33.34 -8.27
C GLN A 400 3.88 32.51 -7.48
N ASP A 401 4.20 32.93 -6.26
CA ASP A 401 5.12 32.25 -5.35
C ASP A 401 4.66 30.84 -4.93
N LYS A 402 3.35 30.55 -5.05
CA LYS A 402 2.71 29.27 -4.65
C LYS A 402 2.38 28.38 -5.84
N LEU A 403 2.58 28.85 -7.07
CA LEU A 403 2.29 28.07 -8.26
C LEU A 403 3.41 27.05 -8.54
N PRO A 404 3.03 25.83 -8.92
CA PRO A 404 4.02 24.81 -9.29
C PRO A 404 4.62 25.15 -10.66
N LYS A 405 5.89 24.88 -10.85
CA LYS A 405 6.48 24.84 -12.19
C LYS A 405 5.80 23.75 -13.03
N ASN A 406 5.44 24.08 -14.26
CA ASN A 406 4.94 23.08 -15.21
C ASN A 406 6.02 22.01 -15.45
N ARG A 407 5.66 20.74 -15.33
CA ARG A 407 6.63 19.63 -15.48
C ARG A 407 6.86 19.23 -16.94
N ASP A 408 5.94 19.59 -17.81
CA ASP A 408 5.95 19.21 -19.22
C ASP A 408 6.49 20.37 -20.11
N ILE A 409 6.34 21.62 -19.65
CA ILE A 409 6.79 22.85 -20.34
C ILE A 409 7.79 23.56 -19.41
N GLN A 410 9.08 23.40 -19.66
CA GLN A 410 10.15 23.96 -18.84
C GLN A 410 10.58 25.36 -19.35
N ASP A 411 9.62 26.31 -19.39
CA ASP A 411 9.88 27.69 -19.80
C ASP A 411 9.24 28.62 -18.76
N ASP A 412 10.07 29.37 -18.03
CA ASP A 412 9.65 30.21 -16.89
C ASP A 412 8.69 31.33 -17.32
N LYS A 413 8.58 31.67 -18.61
CA LYS A 413 7.56 32.61 -19.10
C LYS A 413 6.13 32.10 -18.97
N TYR A 414 5.94 30.76 -18.82
CA TYR A 414 4.66 30.09 -18.65
C TYR A 414 4.36 29.74 -17.19
N TRP A 415 4.76 30.59 -16.26
CA TRP A 415 4.60 30.38 -14.81
C TRP A 415 3.15 30.19 -14.36
N TYR A 416 2.18 30.63 -15.15
CA TYR A 416 0.73 30.58 -14.89
C TYR A 416 0.05 29.28 -15.36
N LEU A 417 0.77 28.32 -15.90
CA LEU A 417 0.20 27.06 -16.38
C LEU A 417 -0.01 26.05 -15.25
N PHE A 418 -0.88 25.06 -15.50
CA PHE A 418 -1.02 23.91 -14.61
C PHE A 418 0.30 23.16 -14.44
N GLY A 419 0.46 22.47 -13.33
CA GLY A 419 1.67 21.69 -13.10
C GLY A 419 1.90 20.53 -14.08
N ARG A 420 0.85 20.09 -14.80
CA ARG A 420 0.90 19.09 -15.87
C ARG A 420 -0.10 19.40 -16.97
N THR A 421 0.18 18.94 -18.19
CA THR A 421 -0.63 19.19 -19.40
C THR A 421 -1.72 18.14 -19.65
N GLN A 422 -1.88 17.13 -18.77
CA GLN A 422 -2.88 16.08 -18.97
C GLN A 422 -4.31 16.64 -19.03
N ALA A 423 -5.15 16.03 -19.85
CA ALA A 423 -6.58 16.34 -20.05
C ALA A 423 -6.90 17.70 -20.72
N ILE A 424 -5.94 18.59 -20.87
CA ILE A 424 -6.17 19.96 -21.39
C ILE A 424 -6.76 19.93 -22.80
N LYS A 425 -6.22 19.08 -23.70
CA LYS A 425 -6.69 18.95 -25.09
C LYS A 425 -8.11 18.42 -25.24
N ASP A 426 -8.64 17.74 -24.23
CA ASP A 426 -9.97 17.13 -24.27
C ASP A 426 -11.07 18.02 -23.67
N VAL A 427 -10.76 19.30 -23.36
CA VAL A 427 -11.77 20.30 -22.94
C VAL A 427 -12.80 20.53 -24.05
N SER A 428 -12.39 20.52 -25.30
CA SER A 428 -13.26 20.68 -26.47
C SER A 428 -14.17 19.47 -26.78
N LYS A 429 -14.15 18.42 -25.94
CA LYS A 429 -14.93 17.21 -26.16
C LYS A 429 -15.95 16.99 -25.04
N THR A 430 -17.16 16.55 -25.39
CA THR A 430 -18.10 15.97 -24.42
C THR A 430 -17.50 14.69 -23.88
N LYS A 431 -17.66 14.43 -22.58
CA LYS A 431 -17.09 13.28 -21.88
C LYS A 431 -17.91 12.90 -20.67
N TYR A 432 -17.71 11.69 -20.15
CA TYR A 432 -18.40 11.20 -18.95
C TYR A 432 -17.39 11.11 -17.80
N ALA A 433 -17.60 11.90 -16.75
CA ALA A 433 -16.73 11.93 -15.59
C ALA A 433 -17.15 10.90 -14.56
N ILE A 434 -16.16 10.25 -13.91
CA ILE A 434 -16.40 9.24 -12.87
C ILE A 434 -15.40 9.35 -11.72
N ASN A 435 -15.86 9.10 -10.49
CA ASN A 435 -15.00 9.00 -9.32
C ASN A 435 -14.19 7.69 -9.32
N THR A 436 -13.01 7.71 -8.68
CA THR A 436 -12.09 6.56 -8.64
C THR A 436 -12.08 5.79 -7.31
N ILE A 437 -12.85 6.25 -6.33
CA ILE A 437 -12.94 5.62 -5.02
C ILE A 437 -14.38 5.22 -4.80
N ILE A 438 -14.65 3.92 -4.76
CA ILE A 438 -15.99 3.35 -4.65
C ILE A 438 -16.01 2.23 -3.62
N LYS A 439 -17.19 1.97 -3.04
CA LYS A 439 -17.45 0.88 -2.11
C LYS A 439 -18.52 -0.08 -2.65
N ASP A 440 -19.53 0.50 -3.23
CA ASP A 440 -20.73 -0.15 -3.74
C ASP A 440 -21.32 0.69 -4.89
N ILE A 441 -22.41 0.23 -5.47
CA ILE A 441 -23.13 0.93 -6.57
C ILE A 441 -23.55 2.35 -6.17
N HIS A 442 -23.96 2.57 -4.91
CA HIS A 442 -24.44 3.87 -4.43
C HIS A 442 -23.32 4.91 -4.27
N SER A 443 -22.10 4.45 -4.14
CA SER A 443 -20.91 5.31 -4.03
C SER A 443 -20.39 5.79 -5.40
N ILE A 444 -20.89 5.26 -6.50
CA ILE A 444 -20.52 5.65 -7.86
C ILE A 444 -21.10 7.02 -8.17
N LYS A 445 -20.30 7.88 -8.81
CA LYS A 445 -20.70 9.16 -9.37
C LYS A 445 -20.28 9.21 -10.82
N LEU A 446 -21.26 9.24 -11.71
CA LEU A 446 -21.05 9.31 -13.15
C LEU A 446 -21.89 10.47 -13.71
N GLU A 447 -21.24 11.43 -14.37
CA GLU A 447 -21.88 12.64 -14.88
C GLU A 447 -21.41 12.98 -16.29
N ILE A 448 -22.32 13.57 -17.09
CA ILE A 448 -21.99 14.13 -18.40
C ILE A 448 -21.29 15.47 -18.19
N VAL A 449 -20.13 15.64 -18.79
CA VAL A 449 -19.38 16.90 -18.81
C VAL A 449 -19.41 17.45 -20.23
N PRO A 450 -20.08 18.60 -20.45
CA PRO A 450 -20.22 19.20 -21.76
C PRO A 450 -18.87 19.66 -22.33
N GLU A 451 -18.86 19.89 -23.64
CA GLU A 451 -17.77 20.59 -24.31
C GLU A 451 -17.51 21.96 -23.64
N GLY A 452 -16.25 22.38 -23.60
CA GLY A 452 -15.81 23.60 -22.93
C GLY A 452 -15.58 23.45 -21.42
N CYS A 453 -15.85 22.28 -20.84
CA CYS A 453 -15.72 22.02 -19.40
C CYS A 453 -14.59 21.04 -19.07
N GLY A 454 -14.00 21.20 -17.87
CA GLY A 454 -12.94 20.34 -17.37
C GLY A 454 -13.43 19.28 -16.36
N VAL A 455 -12.57 18.31 -16.08
CA VAL A 455 -12.75 17.29 -15.02
C VAL A 455 -11.50 17.26 -14.14
N TYR A 456 -11.66 17.15 -12.82
CA TYR A 456 -10.54 16.91 -11.91
C TYR A 456 -10.92 15.96 -10.76
N SER A 457 -9.93 15.49 -10.02
CA SER A 457 -10.12 14.57 -8.88
C SER A 457 -10.95 13.33 -9.24
N GLY A 458 -10.65 12.74 -10.42
CA GLY A 458 -11.27 11.53 -10.94
C GLY A 458 -10.85 11.26 -12.38
N LEU A 459 -11.61 10.40 -13.05
CA LEU A 459 -11.39 10.01 -14.44
C LEU A 459 -12.50 10.58 -15.35
N TYR A 460 -12.22 10.55 -16.65
CA TYR A 460 -13.26 10.76 -17.67
C TYR A 460 -13.13 9.77 -18.81
N ILE A 461 -14.27 9.47 -19.42
CA ILE A 461 -14.44 8.53 -20.52
C ILE A 461 -14.73 9.34 -21.78
N LEU A 462 -13.95 9.10 -22.84
CA LEU A 462 -14.20 9.57 -24.21
C LEU A 462 -14.76 8.40 -25.01
N THR A 463 -15.92 8.59 -25.64
CA THR A 463 -16.60 7.55 -26.41
C THR A 463 -17.74 8.14 -27.24
N ASP A 464 -18.11 7.46 -28.32
CA ASP A 464 -19.33 7.70 -29.10
C ASP A 464 -20.53 6.86 -28.62
N ILE A 465 -20.32 6.01 -27.60
CA ILE A 465 -21.38 5.21 -26.98
C ILE A 465 -22.22 6.15 -26.09
N ASP A 466 -23.54 6.02 -26.18
CA ASP A 466 -24.48 6.82 -25.40
C ASP A 466 -24.28 6.64 -23.88
N PHE A 467 -24.62 7.72 -23.16
CA PHE A 467 -24.43 7.78 -21.71
C PHE A 467 -25.16 6.68 -20.95
N GLU A 468 -26.38 6.32 -21.35
CA GLU A 468 -27.19 5.33 -20.64
C GLU A 468 -26.58 3.93 -20.78
N THR A 469 -26.04 3.58 -21.94
CA THR A 469 -25.30 2.33 -22.13
C THR A 469 -24.07 2.26 -21.21
N ILE A 470 -23.25 3.33 -21.16
CA ILE A 470 -22.09 3.38 -20.25
C ILE A 470 -22.55 3.32 -18.78
N ARG A 471 -23.64 4.02 -18.45
CA ARG A 471 -24.19 4.03 -17.09
C ARG A 471 -24.63 2.64 -16.66
N GLN A 472 -25.35 1.89 -17.50
CA GLN A 472 -25.78 0.52 -17.19
C GLN A 472 -24.61 -0.42 -16.91
N LEU A 473 -23.51 -0.29 -17.66
CA LEU A 473 -22.31 -1.11 -17.45
C LEU A 473 -21.60 -0.77 -16.12
N ILE A 474 -21.55 0.52 -15.76
CA ILE A 474 -20.86 1.00 -14.56
C ILE A 474 -21.71 0.77 -13.30
N TYR A 475 -23.04 0.98 -13.36
CA TYR A 475 -23.96 0.73 -12.26
C TYR A 475 -24.42 -0.73 -12.25
N SER A 476 -23.47 -1.68 -12.26
CA SER A 476 -23.71 -3.12 -12.23
C SER A 476 -22.92 -3.79 -11.12
N GLU A 477 -23.42 -4.89 -10.60
CA GLU A 477 -22.69 -5.73 -9.64
C GLU A 477 -21.38 -6.26 -10.25
N ASP A 478 -21.40 -6.65 -11.52
CA ASP A 478 -20.19 -7.09 -12.25
C ASP A 478 -19.05 -6.07 -12.18
N PHE A 479 -19.36 -4.77 -12.30
CA PHE A 479 -18.35 -3.71 -12.17
C PHE A 479 -17.79 -3.64 -10.76
N ILE A 480 -18.65 -3.69 -9.75
CA ILE A 480 -18.22 -3.68 -8.34
C ILE A 480 -17.36 -4.89 -8.03
N GLU A 481 -17.76 -6.09 -8.48
CA GLU A 481 -16.97 -7.30 -8.28
C GLU A 481 -15.61 -7.22 -8.99
N TYR A 482 -15.59 -6.75 -10.25
CA TYR A 482 -14.34 -6.50 -10.94
C TYR A 482 -13.41 -5.58 -10.16
N ILE A 483 -13.91 -4.46 -9.62
CA ILE A 483 -13.09 -3.52 -8.86
C ILE A 483 -12.57 -4.15 -7.55
N LYS A 484 -13.37 -4.95 -6.88
CA LYS A 484 -12.93 -5.72 -5.69
C LYS A 484 -11.79 -6.68 -6.02
N LEU A 485 -11.85 -7.35 -7.18
CA LEU A 485 -10.80 -8.26 -7.64
C LEU A 485 -9.45 -7.59 -7.89
N LEU A 486 -9.41 -6.28 -8.15
CA LEU A 486 -8.16 -5.52 -8.27
C LEU A 486 -7.40 -5.40 -6.95
N LYS A 487 -8.06 -5.62 -5.80
CA LYS A 487 -7.47 -5.58 -4.45
C LYS A 487 -6.79 -4.25 -4.09
N ASN A 488 -7.20 -3.17 -4.73
CA ASN A 488 -6.68 -1.82 -4.46
C ASN A 488 -7.48 -1.15 -3.33
N TYR A 489 -7.25 -1.60 -2.12
CA TYR A 489 -7.99 -1.19 -0.92
C TYR A 489 -7.80 0.28 -0.54
N LYS A 490 -8.87 0.86 0.05
CA LYS A 490 -8.90 2.19 0.69
C LYS A 490 -9.64 2.10 2.03
N SER A 491 -9.32 3.02 2.94
CA SER A 491 -9.94 3.07 4.27
C SER A 491 -11.46 3.13 4.21
N GLY A 492 -12.13 2.49 5.15
CA GLY A 492 -13.60 2.48 5.26
C GLY A 492 -14.30 1.48 4.32
N GLY A 493 -13.61 0.46 3.84
CA GLY A 493 -14.16 -0.56 2.95
C GLY A 493 -14.27 -0.10 1.49
N TYR A 494 -13.55 0.96 1.11
CA TYR A 494 -13.51 1.45 -0.26
C TYR A 494 -12.39 0.78 -1.07
N TYR A 495 -12.55 0.83 -2.39
CA TYR A 495 -11.59 0.38 -3.39
C TYR A 495 -11.26 1.51 -4.35
N THR A 496 -10.11 1.44 -5.00
CA THR A 496 -9.73 2.37 -6.07
C THR A 496 -9.30 1.61 -7.32
N TYR A 497 -9.40 2.29 -8.46
CA TYR A 497 -9.00 1.75 -9.75
C TYR A 497 -8.36 2.85 -10.60
N ALA A 498 -7.53 2.43 -11.56
CA ALA A 498 -6.87 3.32 -12.50
C ALA A 498 -7.68 3.48 -13.80
N SER A 499 -7.31 4.46 -14.61
CA SER A 499 -7.95 4.68 -15.93
C SER A 499 -7.89 3.42 -16.82
N LYS A 500 -6.78 2.71 -16.81
CA LYS A 500 -6.63 1.47 -17.58
C LYS A 500 -7.54 0.34 -17.10
N ASP A 501 -7.80 0.25 -15.79
CA ASP A 501 -8.71 -0.76 -15.26
C ASP A 501 -10.14 -0.53 -15.78
N LEU A 502 -10.62 0.71 -15.70
CA LEU A 502 -11.94 1.08 -16.23
C LEU A 502 -12.03 0.91 -17.75
N GLU A 503 -10.97 1.29 -18.48
CA GLU A 503 -10.89 1.16 -19.93
C GLU A 503 -10.99 -0.32 -20.36
N HIS A 504 -10.27 -1.21 -19.71
CA HIS A 504 -10.30 -2.65 -19.98
C HIS A 504 -11.70 -3.23 -19.72
N TYR A 505 -12.31 -2.89 -18.57
CA TYR A 505 -13.65 -3.38 -18.23
C TYR A 505 -14.70 -2.94 -19.25
N LEU A 506 -14.75 -1.65 -19.57
CA LEU A 506 -15.74 -1.12 -20.50
C LEU A 506 -15.54 -1.68 -21.91
N ASN A 507 -14.29 -1.74 -22.40
CA ASN A 507 -14.02 -2.30 -23.73
C ASN A 507 -14.38 -3.80 -23.80
N TYR A 508 -14.12 -4.57 -22.73
CA TYR A 508 -14.53 -5.98 -22.65
C TYR A 508 -16.06 -6.11 -22.72
N LYS A 509 -16.79 -5.39 -21.87
CA LYS A 509 -18.26 -5.45 -21.83
C LYS A 509 -18.92 -4.95 -23.12
N LEU A 510 -18.37 -3.92 -23.74
CA LEU A 510 -18.86 -3.43 -25.02
C LEU A 510 -18.56 -4.39 -26.17
N THR A 511 -17.45 -5.11 -26.12
CA THR A 511 -17.15 -6.19 -27.07
C THR A 511 -18.13 -7.36 -26.91
N GLU A 512 -18.49 -7.74 -25.70
CA GLU A 512 -19.54 -8.73 -25.46
C GLU A 512 -20.89 -8.28 -26.03
N LYS A 513 -21.24 -7.00 -25.86
CA LYS A 513 -22.54 -6.44 -26.31
C LYS A 513 -22.63 -6.25 -27.82
N TYR A 514 -21.59 -5.74 -28.46
CA TYR A 514 -21.64 -5.30 -29.86
C TYR A 514 -20.84 -6.19 -30.84
N GLY A 515 -19.99 -7.08 -30.31
CA GLY A 515 -19.15 -7.95 -31.13
C GLY A 515 -18.22 -7.19 -32.08
N GLN A 516 -17.78 -7.90 -33.13
CA GLN A 516 -16.84 -7.35 -34.14
C GLN A 516 -17.48 -6.40 -35.16
N SER A 517 -18.79 -6.23 -35.15
CA SER A 517 -19.53 -5.62 -36.26
C SER A 517 -19.43 -4.10 -36.41
N ARG A 518 -18.88 -3.38 -35.42
CA ARG A 518 -18.82 -1.88 -35.47
C ARG A 518 -17.50 -1.26 -35.94
N ILE A 519 -16.51 -2.04 -36.33
CA ILE A 519 -15.15 -1.53 -36.60
C ILE A 519 -14.94 -0.88 -37.93
N SER A 520 -15.80 -1.14 -38.90
CA SER A 520 -15.56 -0.70 -40.28
C SER A 520 -15.71 0.80 -40.53
N ASN A 521 -16.32 1.57 -39.62
CA ASN A 521 -16.71 2.96 -39.92
C ASN A 521 -16.16 4.05 -39.00
N SER A 522 -15.57 3.77 -37.83
CA SER A 522 -15.17 4.85 -36.90
C SER A 522 -13.67 4.98 -36.61
N SER A 523 -12.85 4.06 -37.07
CA SER A 523 -11.40 4.05 -36.75
C SER A 523 -10.54 5.06 -37.54
N ARG A 524 -11.14 5.92 -38.38
CA ARG A 524 -10.39 6.93 -39.17
C ARG A 524 -10.39 8.35 -38.60
N GLU A 525 -11.19 8.65 -37.57
CA GLU A 525 -11.32 10.03 -37.06
C GLU A 525 -10.94 10.23 -35.59
N LEU A 526 -10.52 9.19 -34.84
CA LEU A 526 -10.20 9.29 -33.40
C LEU A 526 -8.70 9.41 -33.07
N PHE A 527 -7.82 9.54 -34.07
CA PHE A 527 -6.38 9.74 -33.85
C PHE A 527 -5.91 11.14 -34.19
#